data_daafe03ab81f5638aa12b97531f04c02
#
_entry.id   daafe03ab81f5638aa12b97531f04c02
#
_cell.length_a   1.000
_cell.length_b   1.000
_cell.length_c   1.000
_cell.angle_alpha   90.00
_cell.angle_beta   90.00
_cell.angle_gamma   90.00
#
_symmetry.space_group_name_H-M   'P 1'
#
loop_
_entity.id
_entity.type
_entity.pdbx_description
1 polymer ?
#
loop_
_entity_poly.entity_id
_entity_poly.type
_entity_poly.pdbx_seq_one_letter_code
_entity_poly.pdbx_strand_id
1 'polypeptide(L)'
;MSDTALRNADIDAALTEAKEAYVSRNPKSFARYVEATAVMPGGNTRTVLFYPPFPLAMARAEGCRLWDMDGTEYVDFLAEYTAGLYGHSHPAIRAAVDRALDGGISMGAHNMLEAKFARAVCDRFALERVRFTNSGTEANLLAITLARVFTRRSKVLAFDGAYHGAVFTFAGGGSPVNAPFPFVLAPYNDTAATVALIEQYGPDLAAVILEPMIGSGGCIPAAPEFLGALRNACTRVGALLILDEVMTSRLSPGGLQAMRGVKPDLMTLGKYIGGGMSFGGFGGRADIMDLFDPRRPDALPHAGTFNNNVLTMSAGLTGLTEIYTPDAARALNARGDALRERLNGLCRAADAPLQFTGIGSMLAVHAMRGPVRSPADAAKGDAKLKELFFFDMLAHGIWLARRGMFALSLPIGDAECDQLADAVEEFLATRRPVMREAVA
;
A
#
# COMPACT_ATOMS: atom_id res chain seq x y z
N MET A 1 -2.96 21.58 -33.45
CA MET A 1 -4.02 20.93 -32.69
C MET A 1 -4.41 19.70 -33.48
N SER A 2 -4.01 18.50 -33.05
CA SER A 2 -4.48 17.27 -33.68
C SER A 2 -5.97 17.15 -33.37
N ASP A 3 -6.74 16.83 -34.44
CA ASP A 3 -8.17 16.58 -34.33
C ASP A 3 -8.38 15.28 -33.59
N THR A 4 -8.42 15.37 -32.22
CA THR A 4 -8.59 14.20 -31.34
C THR A 4 -10.05 13.76 -31.48
N ALA A 5 -10.28 12.67 -32.21
CA ALA A 5 -11.63 12.15 -32.44
C ALA A 5 -12.29 11.78 -31.10
N LEU A 6 -13.47 12.35 -30.84
CA LEU A 6 -14.30 12.01 -29.70
C LEU A 6 -14.73 10.53 -29.80
N ARG A 7 -14.58 9.80 -28.71
CA ARG A 7 -15.02 8.40 -28.60
C ARG A 7 -16.46 8.32 -28.09
N ASN A 8 -17.01 7.10 -28.02
CA ASN A 8 -18.39 6.85 -27.57
C ASN A 8 -18.80 7.67 -26.35
N ALA A 9 -20.02 8.22 -26.39
CA ALA A 9 -20.61 8.94 -25.25
C ALA A 9 -21.16 8.00 -24.17
N ASP A 10 -21.68 6.84 -24.57
CA ASP A 10 -22.19 5.81 -23.65
C ASP A 10 -21.04 5.09 -22.95
N ILE A 11 -21.07 5.04 -21.60
CA ILE A 11 -20.02 4.44 -20.77
C ILE A 11 -19.91 2.92 -20.98
N ASP A 12 -21.03 2.22 -21.18
CA ASP A 12 -21.03 0.77 -21.35
C ASP A 12 -20.47 0.38 -22.74
N ALA A 13 -20.81 1.14 -23.79
CA ALA A 13 -20.21 0.99 -25.11
C ALA A 13 -18.70 1.30 -25.09
N ALA A 14 -18.29 2.36 -24.40
CA ALA A 14 -16.88 2.71 -24.25
C ALA A 14 -16.06 1.64 -23.49
N LEU A 15 -16.62 1.07 -22.43
CA LEU A 15 -16.00 -0.04 -21.70
C LEU A 15 -15.92 -1.32 -22.55
N THR A 16 -16.95 -1.63 -23.32
CA THR A 16 -16.96 -2.78 -24.22
C THR A 16 -15.84 -2.66 -25.25
N GLU A 17 -15.76 -1.52 -25.94
CA GLU A 17 -14.70 -1.20 -26.90
C GLU A 17 -13.30 -1.36 -26.28
N ALA A 18 -13.07 -0.76 -25.09
CA ALA A 18 -11.79 -0.82 -24.40
C ALA A 18 -11.41 -2.26 -24.01
N LYS A 19 -12.37 -3.07 -23.54
CA LYS A 19 -12.14 -4.48 -23.18
C LYS A 19 -11.90 -5.36 -24.41
N GLU A 20 -12.61 -5.16 -25.51
CA GLU A 20 -12.37 -5.88 -26.77
C GLU A 20 -10.98 -5.58 -27.33
N ALA A 21 -10.57 -4.32 -27.33
CA ALA A 21 -9.22 -3.91 -27.70
C ALA A 21 -8.15 -4.53 -26.77
N TYR A 22 -8.42 -4.62 -25.47
CA TYR A 22 -7.55 -5.27 -24.51
C TYR A 22 -7.41 -6.77 -24.81
N VAL A 23 -8.52 -7.50 -25.02
CA VAL A 23 -8.53 -8.92 -25.34
C VAL A 23 -7.74 -9.21 -26.61
N SER A 24 -7.95 -8.43 -27.66
CA SER A 24 -7.29 -8.64 -28.97
C SER A 24 -5.76 -8.46 -28.89
N ARG A 25 -5.28 -7.61 -28.00
CA ARG A 25 -3.84 -7.33 -27.83
C ARG A 25 -3.10 -8.30 -26.93
N ASN A 26 -3.81 -9.09 -26.12
CA ASN A 26 -3.21 -9.88 -25.04
C ASN A 26 -3.52 -11.39 -25.11
N PRO A 27 -3.35 -12.06 -26.27
CA PRO A 27 -3.68 -13.48 -26.43
C PRO A 27 -2.82 -14.43 -25.60
N LYS A 28 -1.54 -14.10 -25.33
CA LYS A 28 -0.66 -14.95 -24.52
C LYS A 28 -0.99 -14.82 -23.03
N SER A 29 -1.29 -13.61 -22.57
CA SER A 29 -1.78 -13.39 -21.20
C SER A 29 -3.09 -14.15 -20.96
N PHE A 30 -4.00 -14.17 -21.95
CA PHE A 30 -5.22 -14.98 -21.88
C PHE A 30 -4.92 -16.48 -21.81
N ALA A 31 -4.05 -17.01 -22.67
CA ALA A 31 -3.67 -18.43 -22.66
C ALA A 31 -3.08 -18.85 -21.30
N ARG A 32 -2.18 -18.03 -20.75
CA ARG A 32 -1.61 -18.24 -19.40
C ARG A 32 -2.71 -18.20 -18.31
N TYR A 33 -3.66 -17.30 -18.41
CA TYR A 33 -4.78 -17.23 -17.47
C TYR A 33 -5.60 -18.51 -17.49
N VAL A 34 -5.95 -19.04 -18.69
CA VAL A 34 -6.69 -20.30 -18.83
C VAL A 34 -5.90 -21.47 -18.21
N GLU A 35 -4.60 -21.59 -18.49
CA GLU A 35 -3.74 -22.62 -17.89
C GLU A 35 -3.71 -22.50 -16.36
N ALA A 36 -3.53 -21.31 -15.84
CA ALA A 36 -3.43 -21.08 -14.42
C ALA A 36 -4.73 -21.37 -13.65
N THR A 37 -5.90 -21.14 -14.25
CA THR A 37 -7.19 -21.46 -13.62
C THR A 37 -7.42 -22.94 -13.41
N ALA A 38 -6.70 -23.80 -14.14
CA ALA A 38 -6.76 -25.25 -13.95
C ALA A 38 -6.13 -25.71 -12.63
N VAL A 39 -5.21 -24.93 -12.06
CA VAL A 39 -4.42 -25.30 -10.86
C VAL A 39 -4.49 -24.28 -9.72
N MET A 40 -4.97 -23.09 -9.98
CA MET A 40 -5.13 -22.02 -8.98
C MET A 40 -6.51 -21.37 -9.06
N PRO A 41 -7.21 -21.20 -7.96
CA PRO A 41 -8.50 -20.50 -7.96
C PRO A 41 -8.37 -19.10 -8.59
N GLY A 42 -9.10 -18.85 -9.69
CA GLY A 42 -9.02 -17.58 -10.44
C GLY A 42 -7.68 -17.33 -11.14
N GLY A 43 -6.83 -18.38 -11.28
CA GLY A 43 -5.55 -18.30 -11.99
C GLY A 43 -4.46 -17.45 -11.30
N ASN A 44 -4.60 -17.17 -10.01
CA ASN A 44 -3.68 -16.33 -9.26
C ASN A 44 -3.63 -16.67 -7.76
N THR A 45 -2.63 -16.13 -7.06
CA THR A 45 -2.41 -16.32 -5.62
C THR A 45 -2.93 -15.16 -4.75
N ARG A 46 -3.43 -14.08 -5.39
CA ARG A 46 -3.93 -12.89 -4.68
C ARG A 46 -5.14 -12.32 -5.42
N THR A 47 -6.28 -12.26 -4.77
CA THR A 47 -7.54 -11.75 -5.34
C THR A 47 -7.40 -10.36 -5.97
N VAL A 48 -6.56 -9.49 -5.41
CA VAL A 48 -6.34 -8.12 -5.90
C VAL A 48 -5.72 -8.06 -7.31
N LEU A 49 -5.09 -9.16 -7.78
CA LEU A 49 -4.52 -9.24 -9.12
C LEU A 49 -5.55 -9.54 -10.19
N PHE A 50 -6.72 -10.07 -9.80
CA PHE A 50 -7.76 -10.40 -10.75
C PHE A 50 -8.55 -9.17 -11.19
N TYR A 51 -8.78 -9.06 -12.48
CA TYR A 51 -9.76 -8.17 -13.11
C TYR A 51 -10.29 -8.80 -14.40
N PRO A 52 -11.59 -8.61 -14.73
CA PRO A 52 -12.15 -9.09 -15.98
C PRO A 52 -11.66 -8.24 -17.17
N PRO A 53 -11.52 -8.84 -18.38
CA PRO A 53 -11.84 -10.23 -18.70
C PRO A 53 -10.81 -11.23 -18.20
N PHE A 54 -9.54 -10.84 -18.07
CA PHE A 54 -8.43 -11.59 -17.48
C PHE A 54 -7.28 -10.62 -17.15
N PRO A 55 -6.42 -10.90 -16.17
CA PRO A 55 -5.26 -10.06 -15.86
C PRO A 55 -4.11 -10.27 -16.85
N LEU A 56 -3.31 -9.22 -17.07
CA LEU A 56 -2.02 -9.32 -17.74
C LEU A 56 -1.07 -10.24 -16.98
N ALA A 57 -0.21 -10.94 -17.71
CA ALA A 57 0.90 -11.70 -17.16
C ALA A 57 2.22 -11.04 -17.58
N MET A 58 3.03 -10.64 -16.59
CA MET A 58 4.31 -9.98 -16.84
C MET A 58 5.41 -11.03 -17.10
N ALA A 59 6.21 -10.81 -18.16
CA ALA A 59 7.30 -11.69 -18.56
C ALA A 59 8.65 -11.22 -17.99
N ARG A 60 8.88 -9.92 -17.89
CA ARG A 60 10.11 -9.34 -17.32
C ARG A 60 9.88 -7.93 -16.78
N ALA A 61 10.86 -7.46 -15.99
CA ALA A 61 10.85 -6.12 -15.44
C ALA A 61 12.28 -5.58 -15.31
N GLU A 62 12.45 -4.25 -15.48
CA GLU A 62 13.73 -3.56 -15.34
C GLU A 62 13.51 -2.08 -15.00
N GLY A 63 14.20 -1.55 -14.00
CA GLY A 63 14.01 -0.17 -13.56
C GLY A 63 12.57 0.12 -13.16
N CYS A 64 11.87 0.99 -13.88
CA CYS A 64 10.43 1.25 -13.74
C CYS A 64 9.62 0.70 -14.93
N ARG A 65 10.13 -0.26 -15.68
CA ARG A 65 9.49 -0.83 -16.87
C ARG A 65 9.08 -2.28 -16.61
N LEU A 66 7.91 -2.64 -17.15
CA LEU A 66 7.39 -4.00 -17.19
C LEU A 66 7.11 -4.38 -18.64
N TRP A 67 7.29 -5.63 -18.97
CA TRP A 67 6.88 -6.21 -20.26
C TRP A 67 5.97 -7.40 -20.01
N ASP A 68 4.81 -7.39 -20.63
CA ASP A 68 3.90 -8.52 -20.55
C ASP A 68 4.33 -9.68 -21.46
N MET A 69 3.61 -10.78 -21.41
CA MET A 69 3.88 -11.96 -22.23
C MET A 69 3.63 -11.71 -23.71
N ASP A 70 2.86 -10.71 -24.06
CA ASP A 70 2.54 -10.32 -25.43
C ASP A 70 3.59 -9.37 -26.02
N GLY A 71 4.50 -8.84 -25.15
CA GLY A 71 5.63 -8.00 -25.54
C GLY A 71 5.36 -6.49 -25.39
N THR A 72 4.23 -6.12 -24.84
CA THR A 72 3.90 -4.71 -24.59
C THR A 72 4.70 -4.19 -23.39
N GLU A 73 5.28 -3.00 -23.53
CA GLU A 73 6.00 -2.30 -22.47
C GLU A 73 5.07 -1.37 -21.70
N TYR A 74 5.24 -1.34 -20.38
CA TYR A 74 4.51 -0.45 -19.47
C TYR A 74 5.46 0.28 -18.53
N VAL A 75 5.16 1.54 -18.23
CA VAL A 75 5.73 2.23 -17.06
C VAL A 75 4.99 1.76 -15.82
N ASP A 76 5.74 1.27 -14.83
CA ASP A 76 5.19 0.71 -13.59
C ASP A 76 4.90 1.81 -12.55
N PHE A 77 3.68 2.31 -12.55
CA PHE A 77 3.14 3.18 -11.50
C PHE A 77 2.41 2.41 -10.39
N LEU A 78 2.52 1.09 -10.33
CA LEU A 78 1.98 0.28 -9.22
C LEU A 78 3.05 -0.09 -8.20
N ALA A 79 4.28 -0.32 -8.66
CA ALA A 79 5.44 -0.69 -7.85
C ALA A 79 5.10 -1.78 -6.82
N GLU A 80 4.48 -2.89 -7.29
CA GLU A 80 4.06 -4.03 -6.45
C GLU A 80 3.29 -3.57 -5.20
N TYR A 81 2.31 -2.67 -5.38
CA TYR A 81 1.53 -2.09 -4.27
C TYR A 81 2.42 -1.49 -3.17
N THR A 82 3.40 -0.71 -3.58
CA THR A 82 4.42 -0.01 -2.77
C THR A 82 5.64 -0.83 -2.33
N ALA A 83 5.67 -2.14 -2.57
CA ALA A 83 6.84 -2.97 -2.24
C ALA A 83 8.02 -2.74 -3.21
N GLY A 84 7.74 -2.39 -4.47
CA GLY A 84 8.72 -2.16 -5.53
C GLY A 84 9.37 -0.76 -5.52
N LEU A 85 9.60 -0.18 -4.36
CA LEU A 85 10.13 1.18 -4.21
C LEU A 85 11.45 1.40 -4.98
N TYR A 86 12.31 0.41 -4.99
CA TYR A 86 13.65 0.47 -5.60
C TYR A 86 13.62 0.28 -7.13
N GLY A 87 12.45 0.03 -7.70
CA GLY A 87 12.31 -0.48 -9.06
C GLY A 87 12.70 -1.95 -9.16
N HIS A 88 12.75 -2.44 -10.39
CA HIS A 88 13.04 -3.83 -10.68
C HIS A 88 14.54 -4.06 -10.83
N SER A 89 15.08 -5.06 -10.12
CA SER A 89 16.49 -5.50 -10.23
C SER A 89 17.54 -4.41 -9.94
N HIS A 90 17.32 -3.61 -8.89
CA HIS A 90 18.28 -2.56 -8.50
C HIS A 90 19.69 -3.13 -8.29
N PRO A 91 20.75 -2.57 -8.93
CA PRO A 91 22.08 -3.17 -8.94
C PRO A 91 22.70 -3.39 -7.55
N ALA A 92 22.54 -2.43 -6.62
CA ALA A 92 23.06 -2.56 -5.27
C ALA A 92 22.36 -3.66 -4.47
N ILE A 93 21.01 -3.80 -4.61
CA ILE A 93 20.25 -4.88 -3.99
C ILE A 93 20.68 -6.22 -4.60
N ARG A 94 20.81 -6.31 -5.92
CA ARG A 94 21.28 -7.51 -6.60
C ARG A 94 22.64 -7.95 -6.07
N ALA A 95 23.60 -7.05 -6.00
CA ALA A 95 24.94 -7.34 -5.47
C ALA A 95 24.89 -7.76 -3.98
N ALA A 96 24.01 -7.17 -3.18
CA ALA A 96 23.84 -7.55 -1.77
C ALA A 96 23.28 -8.97 -1.64
N VAL A 97 22.29 -9.33 -2.47
CA VAL A 97 21.71 -10.68 -2.52
C VAL A 97 22.74 -11.71 -2.99
N ASP A 98 23.51 -11.41 -4.03
CA ASP A 98 24.55 -12.32 -4.53
C ASP A 98 25.60 -12.61 -3.44
N ARG A 99 26.09 -11.59 -2.72
CA ARG A 99 26.99 -11.79 -1.55
C ARG A 99 26.35 -12.63 -0.43
N ALA A 100 25.06 -12.45 -0.20
CA ALA A 100 24.35 -13.24 0.82
C ALA A 100 24.23 -14.73 0.41
N LEU A 101 24.03 -15.01 -0.89
CA LEU A 101 24.02 -16.36 -1.45
C LEU A 101 25.39 -17.04 -1.31
N ASP A 102 26.48 -16.32 -1.59
CA ASP A 102 27.85 -16.82 -1.42
C ASP A 102 28.15 -17.19 0.04
N GLY A 103 27.58 -16.46 1.00
CA GLY A 103 27.73 -16.72 2.43
C GLY A 103 26.86 -17.88 2.97
N GLY A 104 25.93 -18.39 2.16
CA GLY A 104 24.97 -19.44 2.51
C GLY A 104 23.67 -18.89 3.12
N ILE A 105 22.60 -19.62 2.89
CA ILE A 105 21.24 -19.33 3.35
C ILE A 105 20.73 -20.41 4.30
N SER A 106 19.64 -20.13 5.04
CA SER A 106 18.96 -21.12 5.90
C SER A 106 19.87 -21.71 6.99
N MET A 107 20.62 -20.86 7.69
CA MET A 107 21.65 -21.27 8.66
C MET A 107 21.11 -21.93 9.93
N GLY A 108 19.82 -21.81 10.24
CA GLY A 108 19.22 -22.32 11.48
C GLY A 108 19.75 -21.69 12.75
N ALA A 109 20.35 -20.50 12.64
CA ALA A 109 20.98 -19.73 13.74
C ALA A 109 20.84 -18.24 13.49
N HIS A 110 21.30 -17.44 14.46
CA HIS A 110 21.46 -16.00 14.25
C HIS A 110 22.48 -15.72 13.14
N ASN A 111 22.22 -14.68 12.36
CA ASN A 111 23.14 -14.25 11.33
C ASN A 111 23.69 -12.83 11.62
N MET A 112 24.76 -12.45 10.92
CA MET A 112 25.45 -11.18 11.13
C MET A 112 24.63 -9.93 10.77
N LEU A 113 23.53 -10.09 10.02
CA LEU A 113 22.74 -8.98 9.47
C LEU A 113 21.57 -8.60 10.37
N GLU A 114 21.01 -9.54 11.17
CA GLU A 114 19.83 -9.30 12.00
C GLU A 114 19.94 -8.06 12.87
N ALA A 115 21.00 -8.00 13.70
CA ALA A 115 21.19 -6.88 14.62
C ALA A 115 21.46 -5.56 13.90
N LYS A 116 22.17 -5.60 12.76
CA LYS A 116 22.46 -4.40 11.93
C LYS A 116 21.17 -3.87 11.31
N PHE A 117 20.36 -4.76 10.74
CA PHE A 117 19.11 -4.37 10.11
C PHE A 117 18.09 -3.90 11.17
N ALA A 118 17.99 -4.59 12.31
CA ALA A 118 17.16 -4.15 13.42
C ALA A 118 17.54 -2.75 13.91
N ARG A 119 18.84 -2.46 14.04
CA ARG A 119 19.32 -1.12 14.39
C ARG A 119 18.91 -0.09 13.34
N ALA A 120 19.13 -0.36 12.06
CA ALA A 120 18.76 0.54 10.98
C ALA A 120 17.26 0.85 10.96
N VAL A 121 16.41 -0.15 11.20
CA VAL A 121 14.95 0.01 11.30
C VAL A 121 14.57 0.82 12.55
N CYS A 122 15.13 0.51 13.71
CA CYS A 122 14.89 1.25 14.94
C CYS A 122 15.28 2.73 14.82
N ASP A 123 16.47 3.01 14.30
CA ASP A 123 16.97 4.38 14.11
C ASP A 123 16.13 5.15 13.09
N ARG A 124 15.73 4.48 12.00
CA ARG A 124 14.93 5.09 10.93
C ARG A 124 13.54 5.52 11.39
N PHE A 125 12.87 4.70 12.21
CA PHE A 125 11.47 4.90 12.59
C PHE A 125 11.29 5.26 14.07
N ALA A 126 12.37 5.57 14.78
CA ALA A 126 12.38 5.92 16.21
C ALA A 126 11.70 4.86 17.09
N LEU A 127 11.99 3.58 16.83
CA LEU A 127 11.53 2.45 17.63
C LEU A 127 12.57 2.08 18.68
N GLU A 128 12.13 1.70 19.87
CA GLU A 128 13.04 1.22 20.93
C GLU A 128 13.44 -0.24 20.72
N ARG A 129 12.54 -1.07 20.18
CA ARG A 129 12.73 -2.49 19.84
C ARG A 129 11.97 -2.85 18.59
N VAL A 130 12.47 -3.84 17.86
CA VAL A 130 11.81 -4.42 16.68
C VAL A 130 11.96 -5.92 16.62
N ARG A 131 11.00 -6.62 16.05
CA ARG A 131 11.07 -8.01 15.61
C ARG A 131 10.59 -8.13 14.18
N PHE A 132 11.14 -9.13 13.48
CA PHE A 132 10.84 -9.36 12.06
C PHE A 132 9.89 -10.53 11.87
N THR A 133 9.17 -10.50 10.77
CA THR A 133 8.23 -11.49 10.26
C THR A 133 8.34 -11.56 8.73
N ASN A 134 7.54 -12.38 8.07
CA ASN A 134 7.62 -12.56 6.61
C ASN A 134 6.62 -11.69 5.84
N SER A 135 5.68 -11.05 6.53
CA SER A 135 4.66 -10.20 5.90
C SER A 135 4.13 -9.14 6.86
N GLY A 136 3.54 -8.08 6.30
CA GLY A 136 2.79 -7.09 7.09
C GLY A 136 1.58 -7.70 7.79
N THR A 137 0.97 -8.75 7.24
CA THR A 137 -0.13 -9.49 7.90
C THR A 137 0.32 -10.12 9.22
N GLU A 138 1.46 -10.81 9.21
CA GLU A 138 2.06 -11.40 10.43
C GLU A 138 2.44 -10.30 11.43
N ALA A 139 3.03 -9.21 10.96
CA ALA A 139 3.40 -8.08 11.80
C ALA A 139 2.18 -7.48 12.53
N ASN A 140 1.09 -7.25 11.81
CA ASN A 140 -0.16 -6.74 12.37
C ASN A 140 -0.79 -7.74 13.35
N LEU A 141 -0.81 -9.03 13.00
CA LEU A 141 -1.30 -10.09 13.88
C LEU A 141 -0.57 -10.11 15.21
N LEU A 142 0.76 -10.05 15.16
CA LEU A 142 1.59 -10.08 16.38
C LEU A 142 1.47 -8.77 17.18
N ALA A 143 1.41 -7.61 16.53
CA ALA A 143 1.21 -6.34 17.21
C ALA A 143 -0.15 -6.29 17.96
N ILE A 144 -1.24 -6.75 17.30
CA ILE A 144 -2.56 -6.85 17.93
C ILE A 144 -2.55 -7.84 19.10
N THR A 145 -1.96 -9.02 18.90
CA THR A 145 -1.90 -10.04 19.94
C THR A 145 -1.08 -9.54 21.13
N LEU A 146 0.08 -8.92 20.88
CA LEU A 146 0.93 -8.33 21.90
C LEU A 146 0.20 -7.25 22.70
N ALA A 147 -0.54 -6.36 22.02
CA ALA A 147 -1.33 -5.31 22.67
C ALA A 147 -2.39 -5.91 23.61
N ARG A 148 -3.06 -6.99 23.20
CA ARG A 148 -4.06 -7.69 24.03
C ARG A 148 -3.42 -8.33 25.26
N VAL A 149 -2.26 -8.96 25.10
CA VAL A 149 -1.53 -9.56 26.25
C VAL A 149 -1.05 -8.49 27.20
N PHE A 150 -0.42 -7.43 26.71
CA PHE A 150 0.12 -6.34 27.51
C PHE A 150 -0.97 -5.63 28.33
N THR A 151 -2.09 -5.30 27.71
CA THR A 151 -3.20 -4.58 28.37
C THR A 151 -4.11 -5.52 29.17
N ARG A 152 -4.05 -6.83 28.94
CA ARG A 152 -5.01 -7.85 29.44
C ARG A 152 -6.45 -7.56 29.03
N ARG A 153 -6.63 -6.92 27.89
CA ARG A 153 -7.93 -6.55 27.31
C ARG A 153 -8.16 -7.28 25.99
N SER A 154 -9.41 -7.37 25.54
CA SER A 154 -9.73 -8.22 24.39
C SER A 154 -10.07 -7.47 23.12
N LYS A 155 -10.73 -6.30 23.21
CA LYS A 155 -11.26 -5.57 22.04
C LYS A 155 -10.17 -4.81 21.31
N VAL A 156 -10.33 -4.72 19.99
CA VAL A 156 -9.46 -3.93 19.11
C VAL A 156 -10.35 -3.03 18.26
N LEU A 157 -10.09 -1.73 18.25
CA LEU A 157 -10.76 -0.81 17.35
C LEU A 157 -9.98 -0.72 16.04
N ALA A 158 -10.66 -0.94 14.93
CA ALA A 158 -10.18 -0.76 13.57
C ALA A 158 -11.13 0.16 12.79
N PHE A 159 -10.82 0.45 11.54
CA PHE A 159 -11.61 1.41 10.75
C PHE A 159 -12.28 0.73 9.56
N ASP A 160 -13.51 1.14 9.26
CA ASP A 160 -14.19 0.69 8.05
C ASP A 160 -13.38 1.09 6.81
N GLY A 161 -13.22 0.14 5.88
CA GLY A 161 -12.41 0.31 4.67
C GLY A 161 -10.90 0.12 4.86
N ALA A 162 -10.40 -0.09 6.08
CA ALA A 162 -8.98 -0.36 6.35
C ALA A 162 -8.56 -1.78 5.92
N TYR A 163 -7.26 -1.93 5.67
CA TYR A 163 -6.63 -3.19 5.31
C TYR A 163 -5.31 -3.37 6.07
N HIS A 164 -5.27 -4.34 6.97
CA HIS A 164 -4.07 -4.66 7.76
C HIS A 164 -3.51 -6.06 7.43
N GLY A 165 -3.79 -6.56 6.25
CA GLY A 165 -3.34 -7.87 5.78
C GLY A 165 -4.49 -8.82 5.43
N ALA A 166 -4.14 -10.01 4.93
CA ALA A 166 -5.09 -10.96 4.35
C ALA A 166 -6.22 -11.39 5.31
N VAL A 167 -5.93 -11.38 6.61
CA VAL A 167 -6.88 -11.78 7.67
C VAL A 167 -7.35 -10.58 8.53
N PHE A 168 -7.21 -9.38 8.02
CA PHE A 168 -7.63 -8.12 8.64
C PHE A 168 -8.08 -7.12 7.58
N THR A 169 -9.21 -7.43 6.93
CA THR A 169 -9.82 -6.60 5.89
C THR A 169 -11.17 -6.11 6.36
N PHE A 170 -11.36 -4.78 6.40
CA PHE A 170 -12.51 -4.15 7.00
C PHE A 170 -13.40 -3.38 6.01
N ALA A 171 -13.16 -3.49 4.72
CA ALA A 171 -14.05 -2.94 3.73
C ALA A 171 -15.45 -3.60 3.80
N GLY A 172 -16.51 -2.79 3.77
CA GLY A 172 -17.87 -3.27 3.81
C GLY A 172 -18.24 -3.99 5.10
N GLY A 173 -17.67 -3.61 6.23
CA GLY A 173 -17.97 -4.20 7.54
C GLY A 173 -17.11 -5.42 7.91
N GLY A 174 -16.16 -5.80 7.04
CA GLY A 174 -15.20 -6.88 7.30
C GLY A 174 -15.35 -8.10 6.40
N SER A 175 -14.34 -8.97 6.44
CA SER A 175 -14.25 -10.19 5.65
C SER A 175 -14.51 -11.44 6.50
N PRO A 176 -15.19 -12.48 5.98
CA PRO A 176 -15.39 -13.73 6.71
C PRO A 176 -14.09 -14.50 6.99
N VAL A 177 -12.99 -14.16 6.33
CA VAL A 177 -11.66 -14.76 6.59
C VAL A 177 -10.86 -13.99 7.62
N ASN A 178 -11.41 -12.93 8.23
CA ASN A 178 -10.71 -12.21 9.29
C ASN A 178 -10.45 -13.10 10.51
N ALA A 179 -9.28 -12.91 11.11
CA ALA A 179 -8.97 -13.54 12.39
C ALA A 179 -10.03 -13.14 13.45
N PRO A 180 -10.50 -14.07 14.30
CA PRO A 180 -11.67 -13.90 15.14
C PRO A 180 -11.40 -13.09 16.41
N PHE A 181 -10.79 -11.91 16.26
CA PHE A 181 -10.68 -10.95 17.35
C PHE A 181 -11.96 -10.12 17.48
N PRO A 182 -12.34 -9.69 18.69
CA PRO A 182 -13.50 -8.84 18.90
C PRO A 182 -13.19 -7.41 18.43
N PHE A 183 -13.37 -7.18 17.12
CA PHE A 183 -13.20 -5.87 16.51
C PHE A 183 -14.39 -4.94 16.75
N VAL A 184 -14.07 -3.67 17.00
CA VAL A 184 -15.01 -2.54 16.95
C VAL A 184 -14.64 -1.72 15.73
N LEU A 185 -15.57 -1.48 14.81
CA LEU A 185 -15.32 -0.67 13.62
C LEU A 185 -15.74 0.77 13.85
N ALA A 186 -14.85 1.70 13.50
CA ALA A 186 -15.07 3.13 13.57
C ALA A 186 -15.03 3.78 12.17
N PRO A 187 -15.73 4.89 11.95
CA PRO A 187 -15.62 5.65 10.72
C PRO A 187 -14.27 6.38 10.66
N TYR A 188 -13.58 6.26 9.51
CA TYR A 188 -12.29 6.93 9.32
C TYR A 188 -12.47 8.45 9.14
N ASN A 189 -11.61 9.24 9.79
CA ASN A 189 -11.66 10.71 9.82
C ASN A 189 -12.90 11.31 10.51
N ASP A 190 -13.71 10.52 11.19
CA ASP A 190 -14.74 11.03 12.09
C ASP A 190 -14.20 11.03 13.54
N THR A 191 -13.63 12.15 13.95
CA THR A 191 -13.00 12.30 15.26
C THR A 191 -13.98 12.10 16.40
N ALA A 192 -15.18 12.68 16.31
CA ALA A 192 -16.16 12.64 17.40
C ALA A 192 -16.68 11.21 17.63
N ALA A 193 -17.12 10.55 16.55
CA ALA A 193 -17.60 9.17 16.65
C ALA A 193 -16.51 8.20 17.11
N THR A 194 -15.27 8.36 16.61
CA THR A 194 -14.17 7.46 16.98
C THR A 194 -13.75 7.64 18.44
N VAL A 195 -13.63 8.88 18.93
CA VAL A 195 -13.29 9.16 20.34
C VAL A 195 -14.39 8.62 21.27
N ALA A 196 -15.66 8.79 20.92
CA ALA A 196 -16.78 8.23 21.71
C ALA A 196 -16.72 6.70 21.81
N LEU A 197 -16.36 6.00 20.71
CA LEU A 197 -16.16 4.55 20.72
C LEU A 197 -14.97 4.13 21.58
N ILE A 198 -13.84 4.86 21.50
CA ILE A 198 -12.66 4.60 22.35
C ILE A 198 -13.01 4.74 23.83
N GLU A 199 -13.76 5.75 24.21
CA GLU A 199 -14.19 5.99 25.59
C GLU A 199 -15.21 4.95 26.05
N GLN A 200 -16.21 4.62 25.19
CA GLN A 200 -17.21 3.60 25.47
C GLN A 200 -16.61 2.22 25.76
N TYR A 201 -15.65 1.81 24.94
CA TYR A 201 -15.02 0.49 25.06
C TYR A 201 -13.72 0.50 25.89
N GLY A 202 -13.30 1.67 26.38
CA GLY A 202 -12.03 1.86 27.09
C GLY A 202 -11.65 0.79 28.09
N PRO A 203 -12.55 0.34 28.98
CA PRO A 203 -12.24 -0.72 29.95
C PRO A 203 -11.78 -2.05 29.32
N ASP A 204 -12.29 -2.40 28.12
CA ASP A 204 -11.98 -3.63 27.40
C ASP A 204 -11.10 -3.42 26.16
N LEU A 205 -10.79 -2.15 25.81
CA LEU A 205 -10.08 -1.82 24.62
C LEU A 205 -8.57 -2.03 24.78
N ALA A 206 -8.03 -3.02 24.10
CA ALA A 206 -6.59 -3.33 24.08
C ALA A 206 -5.83 -2.33 23.19
N ALA A 207 -6.33 -2.09 22.01
CA ALA A 207 -5.67 -1.23 21.02
C ALA A 207 -6.63 -0.57 20.03
N VAL A 208 -6.16 0.53 19.48
CA VAL A 208 -6.65 1.13 18.23
C VAL A 208 -5.58 0.88 17.18
N ILE A 209 -5.95 0.25 16.05
CA ILE A 209 -5.06 0.06 14.90
C ILE A 209 -5.57 0.85 13.70
N LEU A 210 -4.67 1.59 13.04
CA LEU A 210 -5.02 2.32 11.82
C LEU A 210 -3.83 2.49 10.88
N GLU A 211 -4.14 2.59 9.58
CA GLU A 211 -3.22 3.13 8.58
C GLU A 211 -3.24 4.68 8.69
N PRO A 212 -2.10 5.38 8.87
CA PRO A 212 -2.07 6.86 8.89
C PRO A 212 -2.53 7.50 7.56
N MET A 213 -2.56 6.72 6.51
CA MET A 213 -3.26 6.95 5.25
C MET A 213 -3.80 5.61 4.78
N ILE A 214 -5.12 5.48 4.68
CA ILE A 214 -5.74 4.26 4.14
C ILE A 214 -5.27 4.07 2.69
N GLY A 215 -4.42 3.05 2.46
CA GLY A 215 -3.84 2.78 1.15
C GLY A 215 -4.81 2.09 0.22
N SER A 216 -5.31 0.91 0.60
CA SER A 216 -6.19 0.10 -0.24
C SER A 216 -7.55 0.72 -0.49
N GLY A 217 -8.04 1.54 0.43
CA GLY A 217 -9.31 2.24 0.35
C GLY A 217 -9.28 3.54 -0.48
N GLY A 218 -8.13 3.89 -1.11
CA GLY A 218 -8.08 5.01 -2.02
C GLY A 218 -7.05 6.10 -1.70
N CYS A 219 -5.96 5.74 -1.03
CA CYS A 219 -4.90 6.68 -0.59
C CYS A 219 -5.48 7.92 0.13
N ILE A 220 -6.28 7.66 1.17
CA ILE A 220 -6.99 8.69 1.93
C ILE A 220 -6.21 8.99 3.21
N PRO A 221 -5.59 10.20 3.33
CA PRO A 221 -4.85 10.57 4.52
C PRO A 221 -5.75 10.73 5.75
N ALA A 222 -5.25 10.30 6.90
CA ALA A 222 -5.80 10.73 8.18
C ALA A 222 -5.59 12.25 8.34
N ALA A 223 -6.62 12.96 8.78
CA ALA A 223 -6.49 14.35 9.15
C ALA A 223 -5.54 14.47 10.36
N PRO A 224 -4.67 15.50 10.40
CA PRO A 224 -3.74 15.67 11.51
C PRO A 224 -4.41 15.71 12.89
N GLU A 225 -5.53 16.44 13.00
CA GLU A 225 -6.35 16.54 14.20
C GLU A 225 -6.96 15.20 14.61
N PHE A 226 -7.32 14.34 13.64
CA PHE A 226 -7.85 12.99 13.89
C PHE A 226 -6.81 12.11 14.56
N LEU A 227 -5.59 12.02 14.01
CA LEU A 227 -4.51 11.24 14.61
C LEU A 227 -4.14 11.69 16.03
N GLY A 228 -4.06 12.99 16.24
CA GLY A 228 -3.79 13.59 17.55
C GLY A 228 -4.88 13.26 18.58
N ALA A 229 -6.15 13.34 18.17
CA ALA A 229 -7.29 12.99 19.01
C ALA A 229 -7.29 11.51 19.41
N LEU A 230 -6.99 10.61 18.46
CA LEU A 230 -6.87 9.17 18.73
C LEU A 230 -5.74 8.88 19.72
N ARG A 231 -4.56 9.49 19.52
CA ARG A 231 -3.44 9.32 20.48
C ARG A 231 -3.85 9.72 21.89
N ASN A 232 -4.49 10.88 22.02
CA ASN A 232 -4.94 11.39 23.31
C ASN A 232 -6.03 10.50 23.93
N ALA A 233 -7.00 10.06 23.14
CA ALA A 233 -8.06 9.17 23.63
C ALA A 233 -7.50 7.82 24.10
N CYS A 234 -6.62 7.19 23.31
CA CYS A 234 -5.94 5.97 23.71
C CYS A 234 -5.18 6.13 25.02
N THR A 235 -4.46 7.24 25.19
CA THR A 235 -3.71 7.51 26.44
C THR A 235 -4.66 7.64 27.64
N ARG A 236 -5.80 8.34 27.49
CA ARG A 236 -6.78 8.50 28.59
C ARG A 236 -7.36 7.17 29.07
N VAL A 237 -7.65 6.25 28.16
CA VAL A 237 -8.26 4.96 28.51
C VAL A 237 -7.23 3.84 28.75
N GLY A 238 -5.95 4.10 28.49
CA GLY A 238 -4.87 3.12 28.62
C GLY A 238 -4.90 2.03 27.54
N ALA A 239 -5.50 2.30 26.37
CA ALA A 239 -5.39 1.47 25.19
C ALA A 239 -4.11 1.80 24.42
N LEU A 240 -3.55 0.83 23.68
CA LEU A 240 -2.38 1.07 22.84
C LEU A 240 -2.79 1.64 21.48
N LEU A 241 -1.99 2.55 20.95
CA LEU A 241 -2.10 3.02 19.56
C LEU A 241 -1.11 2.25 18.69
N ILE A 242 -1.62 1.52 17.70
CA ILE A 242 -0.84 0.79 16.69
C ILE A 242 -0.96 1.54 15.38
N LEU A 243 0.15 2.04 14.82
CA LEU A 243 0.16 2.58 13.47
C LEU A 243 0.66 1.52 12.48
N ASP A 244 -0.21 1.17 11.54
CA ASP A 244 0.16 0.34 10.40
C ASP A 244 0.83 1.21 9.34
N GLU A 245 2.15 1.20 9.35
CA GLU A 245 3.00 1.90 8.40
C GLU A 245 3.58 0.95 7.32
N VAL A 246 2.95 -0.18 7.10
CA VAL A 246 3.37 -1.14 6.06
C VAL A 246 3.47 -0.49 4.69
N MET A 247 2.55 0.43 4.37
CA MET A 247 2.58 1.22 3.14
C MET A 247 3.14 2.62 3.35
N THR A 248 2.80 3.28 4.44
CA THR A 248 3.00 4.72 4.65
C THR A 248 4.38 5.08 5.19
N SER A 249 5.16 4.12 5.70
CA SER A 249 6.54 4.31 6.15
C SER A 249 7.46 4.94 5.09
N ARG A 250 7.11 4.84 3.81
CA ARG A 250 7.84 5.45 2.69
C ARG A 250 7.57 6.94 2.47
N LEU A 251 6.54 7.52 3.12
CA LEU A 251 6.07 8.87 2.80
C LEU A 251 6.90 9.98 3.46
N SER A 252 7.79 9.62 4.37
CA SER A 252 8.82 10.52 4.89
C SER A 252 10.03 9.73 5.39
N PRO A 253 11.15 10.39 5.70
CA PRO A 253 12.32 9.71 6.26
C PRO A 253 12.03 8.86 7.51
N GLY A 254 11.12 9.27 8.37
CA GLY A 254 10.74 8.56 9.59
C GLY A 254 9.33 7.93 9.57
N GLY A 255 8.74 7.73 8.37
CA GLY A 255 7.36 7.29 8.22
C GLY A 255 6.34 8.43 8.34
N LEU A 256 5.09 8.14 8.05
CA LEU A 256 4.03 9.16 8.13
C LEU A 256 3.78 9.60 9.57
N GLN A 257 4.04 8.74 10.57
CA GLN A 257 4.02 9.10 11.99
C GLN A 257 4.92 10.32 12.30
N ALA A 258 6.14 10.32 11.77
CA ALA A 258 7.08 11.41 12.00
C ALA A 258 6.63 12.71 11.34
N MET A 259 6.10 12.62 10.11
CA MET A 259 5.52 13.76 9.41
C MET A 259 4.32 14.37 10.17
N ARG A 260 3.54 13.53 10.86
CA ARG A 260 2.34 13.93 11.62
C ARG A 260 2.62 14.25 13.09
N GLY A 261 3.84 14.00 13.57
CA GLY A 261 4.20 14.26 14.97
C GLY A 261 3.44 13.37 15.97
N VAL A 262 3.00 12.18 15.56
CA VAL A 262 2.24 11.25 16.40
C VAL A 262 3.10 10.02 16.69
N LYS A 263 3.45 9.80 17.95
CA LYS A 263 4.21 8.63 18.40
C LYS A 263 3.23 7.51 18.80
N PRO A 264 3.20 6.37 18.07
CA PRO A 264 2.43 5.20 18.47
C PRO A 264 3.11 4.45 19.62
N ASP A 265 2.38 3.52 20.25
CA ASP A 265 2.94 2.55 21.17
C ASP A 265 3.63 1.41 20.41
N LEU A 266 3.01 0.98 19.32
CA LEU A 266 3.54 -0.01 18.38
C LEU A 266 3.37 0.48 16.93
N MET A 267 4.31 0.08 16.09
CA MET A 267 4.27 0.30 14.64
C MET A 267 4.47 -1.03 13.92
N THR A 268 3.76 -1.21 12.81
CA THR A 268 4.01 -2.33 11.90
C THR A 268 4.58 -1.85 10.57
N LEU A 269 5.46 -2.65 10.01
CA LEU A 269 6.30 -2.37 8.86
C LEU A 269 6.27 -3.53 7.87
N GLY A 270 6.61 -3.26 6.60
CA GLY A 270 6.60 -4.30 5.58
C GLY A 270 7.10 -3.80 4.23
N LYS A 271 6.73 -4.56 3.17
CA LYS A 271 6.90 -4.15 1.76
C LYS A 271 8.34 -3.76 1.42
N TYR A 272 8.57 -2.54 0.95
CA TYR A 272 9.86 -2.07 0.45
C TYR A 272 11.02 -2.21 1.46
N ILE A 273 10.72 -2.23 2.77
CA ILE A 273 11.75 -2.35 3.80
C ILE A 273 12.51 -3.67 3.66
N GLY A 274 11.89 -4.71 3.12
CA GLY A 274 12.54 -5.98 2.77
C GLY A 274 13.41 -5.93 1.51
N GLY A 275 13.62 -4.77 0.87
CA GLY A 275 14.45 -4.67 -0.32
C GLY A 275 13.88 -5.39 -1.56
N GLY A 276 12.56 -5.60 -1.61
CA GLY A 276 11.86 -6.37 -2.65
C GLY A 276 11.63 -7.84 -2.29
N MET A 277 12.11 -8.30 -1.13
CA MET A 277 11.89 -9.65 -0.60
C MET A 277 10.70 -9.67 0.38
N SER A 278 10.22 -10.88 0.70
CA SER A 278 9.19 -11.07 1.73
C SER A 278 9.67 -10.50 3.05
N PHE A 279 8.89 -9.58 3.63
CA PHE A 279 9.25 -8.89 4.85
C PHE A 279 8.02 -8.38 5.61
N GLY A 280 8.08 -8.49 6.91
CA GLY A 280 7.28 -7.78 7.88
C GLY A 280 8.11 -7.45 9.12
N GLY A 281 7.67 -6.47 9.88
CA GLY A 281 8.27 -6.12 11.14
C GLY A 281 7.26 -5.41 12.04
N PHE A 282 7.41 -5.57 13.33
CA PHE A 282 6.66 -4.82 14.32
C PHE A 282 7.60 -4.41 15.44
N GLY A 283 7.36 -3.23 15.97
CA GLY A 283 8.22 -2.67 17.02
C GLY A 283 7.57 -1.47 17.70
N GLY A 284 8.26 -0.91 18.68
CA GLY A 284 7.79 0.24 19.42
C GLY A 284 8.44 0.32 20.78
N ARG A 285 7.64 0.60 21.81
CA ARG A 285 8.07 0.75 23.20
C ARG A 285 8.73 -0.51 23.73
N ALA A 286 9.86 -0.34 24.42
CA ALA A 286 10.64 -1.44 24.97
C ALA A 286 9.84 -2.26 26.00
N ASP A 287 9.10 -1.61 26.90
CA ASP A 287 8.31 -2.29 27.93
C ASP A 287 7.24 -3.23 27.37
N ILE A 288 6.74 -2.97 26.15
CA ILE A 288 5.81 -3.82 25.43
C ILE A 288 6.55 -4.94 24.70
N MET A 289 7.58 -4.58 23.92
CA MET A 289 8.31 -5.51 23.08
C MET A 289 9.16 -6.52 23.87
N ASP A 290 9.65 -6.14 25.06
CA ASP A 290 10.44 -6.98 25.95
C ASP A 290 9.61 -8.14 26.56
N LEU A 291 8.28 -8.20 26.34
CA LEU A 291 7.49 -9.41 26.61
C LEU A 291 7.94 -10.61 25.76
N PHE A 292 8.61 -10.39 24.65
CA PHE A 292 9.21 -11.44 23.82
C PHE A 292 10.66 -11.78 24.21
N ASP A 293 11.23 -11.17 25.24
CA ASP A 293 12.61 -11.48 25.67
C ASP A 293 12.69 -12.88 26.32
N PRO A 294 13.35 -13.85 25.68
CA PRO A 294 13.37 -15.24 26.15
C PRO A 294 14.12 -15.42 27.50
N ARG A 295 14.81 -14.39 28.00
CA ARG A 295 15.44 -14.39 29.31
C ARG A 295 14.42 -14.17 30.43
N ARG A 296 13.23 -13.71 30.13
CA ARG A 296 12.14 -13.54 31.12
C ARG A 296 11.47 -14.88 31.41
N PRO A 297 11.03 -15.12 32.62
CA PRO A 297 10.32 -16.36 32.99
C PRO A 297 8.91 -16.45 32.35
N ASP A 298 8.34 -15.31 31.97
CA ASP A 298 7.00 -15.16 31.40
C ASP A 298 7.05 -14.76 29.90
N ALA A 299 8.17 -15.03 29.24
CA ALA A 299 8.39 -14.64 27.87
C ALA A 299 7.35 -15.22 26.91
N LEU A 300 6.82 -14.38 26.00
CA LEU A 300 5.96 -14.82 24.91
C LEU A 300 6.77 -15.51 23.81
N PRO A 301 6.27 -16.61 23.24
CA PRO A 301 6.92 -17.23 22.10
C PRO A 301 6.72 -16.41 20.84
N HIS A 302 7.75 -16.35 20.00
CA HIS A 302 7.65 -15.82 18.62
C HIS A 302 8.41 -16.76 17.70
N ALA A 303 7.68 -17.55 16.91
CA ALA A 303 8.21 -18.49 15.94
C ALA A 303 8.11 -17.94 14.51
N GLY A 304 8.96 -18.46 13.63
CA GLY A 304 8.96 -18.12 12.20
C GLY A 304 10.29 -18.49 11.56
N THR A 305 10.31 -19.58 10.80
CA THR A 305 11.52 -20.16 10.22
C THR A 305 12.32 -19.18 9.37
N PHE A 306 11.64 -18.24 8.71
CA PHE A 306 12.25 -17.29 7.77
C PHE A 306 12.30 -15.85 8.28
N ASN A 307 12.03 -15.61 9.57
CA ASN A 307 12.02 -14.26 10.13
C ASN A 307 13.37 -13.54 10.02
N ASN A 308 14.46 -14.28 9.99
CA ASN A 308 15.83 -13.77 9.83
C ASN A 308 16.48 -14.20 8.50
N ASN A 309 15.68 -14.39 7.45
CA ASN A 309 16.17 -14.75 6.13
C ASN A 309 17.29 -13.82 5.66
N VAL A 310 18.47 -14.38 5.37
CA VAL A 310 19.66 -13.57 5.03
C VAL A 310 19.48 -12.76 3.75
N LEU A 311 18.70 -13.24 2.78
CA LEU A 311 18.45 -12.49 1.54
C LEU A 311 17.64 -11.23 1.84
N THR A 312 16.56 -11.38 2.64
CA THR A 312 15.73 -10.26 3.09
C THR A 312 16.52 -9.28 3.95
N MET A 313 17.33 -9.80 4.91
CA MET A 313 18.16 -8.94 5.76
C MET A 313 19.19 -8.15 4.95
N SER A 314 19.84 -8.78 3.97
CA SER A 314 20.83 -8.14 3.10
C SER A 314 20.19 -7.11 2.16
N ALA A 315 19.12 -7.50 1.47
CA ALA A 315 18.40 -6.61 0.55
C ALA A 315 17.77 -5.41 1.29
N GLY A 316 17.12 -5.67 2.42
CA GLY A 316 16.46 -4.65 3.22
C GLY A 316 17.44 -3.66 3.85
N LEU A 317 18.55 -4.15 4.41
CA LEU A 317 19.59 -3.29 4.96
C LEU A 317 20.15 -2.36 3.88
N THR A 318 20.58 -2.92 2.73
CA THR A 318 21.08 -2.13 1.60
C THR A 318 20.04 -1.14 1.09
N GLY A 319 18.79 -1.59 0.91
CA GLY A 319 17.69 -0.74 0.46
C GLY A 319 17.48 0.45 1.38
N LEU A 320 17.40 0.20 2.69
CA LEU A 320 17.07 1.21 3.69
C LEU A 320 18.22 2.18 3.97
N THR A 321 19.48 1.70 3.95
CA THR A 321 20.65 2.52 4.37
C THR A 321 21.42 3.14 3.22
N GLU A 322 21.47 2.50 2.05
CA GLU A 322 22.29 2.96 0.93
C GLU A 322 21.46 3.61 -0.19
N ILE A 323 20.20 3.16 -0.39
CA ILE A 323 19.39 3.59 -1.54
C ILE A 323 18.28 4.55 -1.12
N TYR A 324 17.40 4.12 -0.21
CA TYR A 324 16.28 4.95 0.26
C TYR A 324 16.69 5.82 1.45
N THR A 325 17.70 6.65 1.22
CA THR A 325 18.19 7.63 2.20
C THR A 325 17.10 8.67 2.55
N PRO A 326 17.26 9.42 3.65
CA PRO A 326 16.35 10.52 3.97
C PRO A 326 16.17 11.52 2.82
N ASP A 327 17.23 11.82 2.05
CA ASP A 327 17.13 12.72 0.89
C ASP A 327 16.38 12.11 -0.28
N ALA A 328 16.63 10.83 -0.58
CA ALA A 328 15.88 10.10 -1.59
C ALA A 328 14.38 10.02 -1.24
N ALA A 329 14.06 9.82 0.05
CA ALA A 329 12.69 9.83 0.52
C ALA A 329 12.01 11.19 0.31
N ARG A 330 12.68 12.28 0.66
CA ARG A 330 12.17 13.63 0.44
C ARG A 330 11.95 13.94 -1.05
N ALA A 331 12.95 13.63 -1.88
CA ALA A 331 12.88 13.88 -3.32
C ALA A 331 11.74 13.10 -4.01
N LEU A 332 11.62 11.79 -3.71
CA LEU A 332 10.57 10.96 -4.29
C LEU A 332 9.17 11.46 -3.90
N ASN A 333 8.98 11.82 -2.65
CA ASN A 333 7.68 12.28 -2.18
C ASN A 333 7.32 13.68 -2.68
N ALA A 334 8.30 14.57 -2.83
CA ALA A 334 8.09 15.87 -3.47
C ALA A 334 7.67 15.71 -4.95
N ARG A 335 8.31 14.78 -5.70
CA ARG A 335 7.91 14.45 -7.08
C ARG A 335 6.47 13.92 -7.13
N GLY A 336 6.08 13.03 -6.21
CA GLY A 336 4.72 12.51 -6.17
C GLY A 336 3.68 13.57 -5.87
N ASP A 337 3.96 14.51 -4.94
CA ASP A 337 3.06 15.63 -4.64
C ASP A 337 2.93 16.58 -5.84
N ALA A 338 4.02 16.89 -6.54
CA ALA A 338 4.00 17.70 -7.76
C ALA A 338 3.20 17.02 -8.88
N LEU A 339 3.39 15.72 -9.07
CA LEU A 339 2.61 14.94 -10.05
C LEU A 339 1.11 14.97 -9.71
N ARG A 340 0.74 14.72 -8.45
CA ARG A 340 -0.65 14.77 -8.00
C ARG A 340 -1.30 16.12 -8.30
N GLU A 341 -0.62 17.22 -8.00
CA GLU A 341 -1.14 18.55 -8.26
C GLU A 341 -1.28 18.81 -9.76
N ARG A 342 -0.32 18.39 -10.59
CA ARG A 342 -0.40 18.47 -12.06
C ARG A 342 -1.63 17.72 -12.58
N LEU A 343 -1.83 16.46 -12.17
CA LEU A 343 -2.98 15.65 -12.60
C LEU A 343 -4.31 16.26 -12.16
N ASN A 344 -4.39 16.78 -10.94
CA ASN A 344 -5.58 17.50 -10.48
C ASN A 344 -5.80 18.82 -11.27
N GLY A 345 -4.73 19.49 -11.67
CA GLY A 345 -4.77 20.65 -12.55
C GLY A 345 -5.42 20.33 -13.91
N LEU A 346 -5.01 19.21 -14.54
CA LEU A 346 -5.60 18.72 -15.79
C LEU A 346 -7.10 18.40 -15.63
N CYS A 347 -7.47 17.71 -14.55
CA CYS A 347 -8.88 17.39 -14.28
C CYS A 347 -9.73 18.66 -14.10
N ARG A 348 -9.22 19.65 -13.35
CA ARG A 348 -9.91 20.95 -13.18
C ARG A 348 -10.05 21.71 -14.51
N ALA A 349 -8.99 21.77 -15.31
CA ALA A 349 -9.02 22.46 -16.61
C ALA A 349 -10.02 21.83 -17.60
N ALA A 350 -10.19 20.50 -17.54
CA ALA A 350 -11.16 19.76 -18.36
C ALA A 350 -12.58 19.75 -17.77
N ASP A 351 -12.79 20.32 -16.58
CA ASP A 351 -14.03 20.19 -15.79
C ASP A 351 -14.48 18.72 -15.63
N ALA A 352 -13.51 17.82 -15.41
CA ALA A 352 -13.78 16.40 -15.32
C ALA A 352 -14.21 15.97 -13.91
N PRO A 353 -15.07 14.93 -13.75
CA PRO A 353 -15.41 14.35 -12.46
C PRO A 353 -14.33 13.37 -12.00
N LEU A 354 -13.07 13.79 -12.02
CA LEU A 354 -11.91 13.02 -11.61
C LEU A 354 -11.05 13.84 -10.66
N GLN A 355 -10.49 13.16 -9.66
CA GLN A 355 -9.53 13.77 -8.74
C GLN A 355 -8.52 12.73 -8.24
N PHE A 356 -7.35 13.21 -7.84
CA PHE A 356 -6.28 12.40 -7.28
C PHE A 356 -6.03 12.76 -5.81
N THR A 357 -6.17 11.77 -4.93
CA THR A 357 -5.83 11.87 -3.50
C THR A 357 -4.45 11.27 -3.21
N GLY A 358 -4.00 11.38 -1.98
CA GLY A 358 -2.76 10.77 -1.50
C GLY A 358 -1.76 11.77 -0.93
N ILE A 359 -0.60 11.25 -0.55
CA ILE A 359 0.55 12.01 -0.05
C ILE A 359 1.80 11.47 -0.74
N GLY A 360 2.68 12.39 -1.16
CA GLY A 360 3.98 12.03 -1.70
C GLY A 360 3.88 11.04 -2.85
N SER A 361 4.62 9.96 -2.75
CA SER A 361 4.76 8.93 -3.78
C SER A 361 3.61 7.91 -3.84
N MET A 362 2.50 8.14 -3.14
CA MET A 362 1.31 7.27 -3.17
C MET A 362 0.07 8.11 -3.50
N LEU A 363 -0.59 7.75 -4.59
CA LEU A 363 -1.76 8.44 -5.12
C LEU A 363 -2.90 7.46 -5.42
N ALA A 364 -4.11 7.98 -5.52
CA ALA A 364 -5.23 7.22 -6.08
C ALA A 364 -6.17 8.16 -6.86
N VAL A 365 -6.68 7.68 -8.01
CA VAL A 365 -7.71 8.36 -8.79
C VAL A 365 -9.11 7.98 -8.28
N HIS A 366 -9.97 8.98 -8.17
CA HIS A 366 -11.38 8.83 -7.84
C HIS A 366 -12.23 9.47 -8.93
N ALA A 367 -13.18 8.70 -9.45
CA ALA A 367 -14.12 9.16 -10.48
C ALA A 367 -15.35 9.79 -9.81
N MET A 368 -15.17 10.96 -9.24
CA MET A 368 -16.23 11.71 -8.54
C MET A 368 -15.84 13.17 -8.32
N ARG A 369 -16.84 14.02 -8.09
CA ARG A 369 -16.68 15.38 -7.58
C ARG A 369 -16.83 15.42 -6.05
N GLY A 370 -16.28 16.45 -5.42
CA GLY A 370 -16.36 16.64 -3.97
C GLY A 370 -15.24 15.93 -3.20
N PRO A 371 -15.16 16.18 -1.90
CA PRO A 371 -14.05 15.71 -1.09
C PRO A 371 -14.09 14.19 -0.85
N VAL A 372 -12.94 13.54 -0.93
CA VAL A 372 -12.75 12.14 -0.54
C VAL A 372 -12.00 12.12 0.79
N ARG A 373 -12.72 11.96 1.88
CA ARG A 373 -12.19 11.98 3.26
C ARG A 373 -12.24 10.63 3.95
N SER A 374 -13.00 9.70 3.38
CA SER A 374 -13.19 8.35 3.93
C SER A 374 -13.35 7.32 2.81
N PRO A 375 -13.15 6.01 3.08
CA PRO A 375 -13.50 4.95 2.13
C PRO A 375 -14.97 4.99 1.69
N ALA A 376 -15.87 5.40 2.58
CA ALA A 376 -17.28 5.56 2.26
C ALA A 376 -17.53 6.68 1.23
N ASP A 377 -16.72 7.75 1.25
CA ASP A 377 -16.78 8.76 0.18
C ASP A 377 -16.24 8.21 -1.14
N ALA A 378 -15.09 7.53 -1.10
CA ALA A 378 -14.49 6.92 -2.29
C ALA A 378 -15.43 5.91 -2.97
N ALA A 379 -16.27 5.22 -2.21
CA ALA A 379 -17.25 4.25 -2.70
C ALA A 379 -18.41 4.89 -3.48
N LYS A 380 -18.63 6.19 -3.34
CA LYS A 380 -19.67 6.93 -4.10
C LYS A 380 -19.23 7.25 -5.53
N GLY A 381 -17.95 7.09 -5.85
CA GLY A 381 -17.39 7.36 -7.17
C GLY A 381 -17.91 6.41 -8.25
N ASP A 382 -17.91 6.87 -9.49
CA ASP A 382 -18.32 6.08 -10.65
C ASP A 382 -17.31 4.95 -10.92
N ALA A 383 -17.72 3.72 -10.64
CA ALA A 383 -16.89 2.53 -10.82
C ALA A 383 -16.61 2.23 -12.31
N LYS A 384 -17.56 2.52 -13.21
CA LYS A 384 -17.40 2.29 -14.66
C LYS A 384 -16.40 3.28 -15.26
N LEU A 385 -16.51 4.55 -14.90
CA LEU A 385 -15.54 5.57 -15.34
C LEU A 385 -14.13 5.27 -14.82
N LYS A 386 -13.98 4.79 -13.59
CA LYS A 386 -12.69 4.36 -13.04
C LYS A 386 -12.14 3.13 -13.78
N GLU A 387 -13.00 2.17 -14.14
CA GLU A 387 -12.59 1.00 -14.91
C GLU A 387 -12.19 1.38 -16.34
N LEU A 388 -12.92 2.31 -17.00
CA LEU A 388 -12.54 2.84 -18.31
C LEU A 388 -11.18 3.55 -18.25
N PHE A 389 -10.95 4.37 -17.22
CA PHE A 389 -9.66 5.00 -16.98
C PHE A 389 -8.53 3.96 -16.87
N PHE A 390 -8.74 2.86 -16.15
CA PHE A 390 -7.75 1.79 -16.03
C PHE A 390 -7.39 1.19 -17.39
N PHE A 391 -8.36 0.83 -18.24
CA PHE A 391 -8.09 0.23 -19.55
C PHE A 391 -7.45 1.22 -20.52
N ASP A 392 -7.85 2.49 -20.49
CA ASP A 392 -7.23 3.52 -21.33
C ASP A 392 -5.76 3.77 -20.88
N MET A 393 -5.47 3.79 -19.57
CA MET A 393 -4.08 3.87 -19.09
C MET A 393 -3.23 2.67 -19.54
N LEU A 394 -3.77 1.45 -19.48
CA LEU A 394 -3.07 0.26 -20.02
C LEU A 394 -2.80 0.43 -21.53
N ALA A 395 -3.75 1.00 -22.27
CA ALA A 395 -3.58 1.25 -23.70
C ALA A 395 -2.44 2.23 -24.00
N HIS A 396 -2.12 3.13 -23.06
CA HIS A 396 -1.03 4.11 -23.16
C HIS A 396 0.29 3.60 -22.50
N GLY A 397 0.37 2.31 -22.18
CA GLY A 397 1.56 1.74 -21.57
C GLY A 397 1.79 2.18 -20.11
N ILE A 398 0.73 2.49 -19.37
CA ILE A 398 0.79 2.84 -17.95
C ILE A 398 0.22 1.68 -17.13
N TRP A 399 1.06 1.11 -16.25
CA TRP A 399 0.65 0.05 -15.32
C TRP A 399 0.28 0.64 -13.96
N LEU A 400 -0.96 0.39 -13.52
CA LEU A 400 -1.51 0.84 -12.24
C LEU A 400 -2.48 -0.20 -11.66
N ALA A 401 -2.92 -0.03 -10.42
CA ALA A 401 -3.99 -0.87 -9.89
C ALA A 401 -5.35 -0.52 -10.50
N ARG A 402 -6.16 -1.52 -10.87
CA ARG A 402 -7.53 -1.29 -11.38
C ARG A 402 -8.38 -0.41 -10.45
N ARG A 403 -8.16 -0.50 -9.14
CA ARG A 403 -8.85 0.34 -8.15
C ARG A 403 -8.40 1.82 -8.15
N GLY A 404 -7.48 2.18 -9.04
CA GLY A 404 -7.01 3.55 -9.22
C GLY A 404 -5.79 3.95 -8.41
N MET A 405 -5.11 3.02 -7.73
CA MET A 405 -3.92 3.31 -6.94
C MET A 405 -2.67 3.40 -7.83
N PHE A 406 -1.84 4.40 -7.51
CA PHE A 406 -0.49 4.63 -8.05
C PHE A 406 0.54 4.64 -6.91
N ALA A 407 1.73 4.17 -7.20
CA ALA A 407 2.89 4.28 -6.32
C ALA A 407 4.15 4.54 -7.16
N LEU A 408 4.82 5.65 -6.93
CA LEU A 408 6.07 5.96 -7.61
C LEU A 408 7.19 5.11 -7.02
N SER A 409 8.05 4.58 -7.87
CA SER A 409 9.34 3.97 -7.50
C SER A 409 10.48 4.95 -7.77
N LEU A 410 11.65 4.68 -7.19
CA LEU A 410 12.82 5.56 -7.33
C LEU A 410 13.26 5.82 -8.79
N PRO A 411 13.23 4.83 -9.70
CA PRO A 411 13.59 5.07 -11.10
C PRO A 411 12.54 5.85 -11.91
N ILE A 412 11.36 6.16 -11.37
CA ILE A 412 10.40 7.05 -12.03
C ILE A 412 10.94 8.48 -11.99
N GLY A 413 11.25 9.01 -13.17
CA GLY A 413 11.73 10.36 -13.40
C GLY A 413 10.64 11.29 -13.97
N ASP A 414 11.09 12.42 -14.49
CA ASP A 414 10.20 13.43 -15.06
C ASP A 414 9.56 12.93 -16.38
N ALA A 415 10.32 12.17 -17.19
CA ALA A 415 9.83 11.60 -18.44
C ALA A 415 8.64 10.63 -18.23
N GLU A 416 8.71 9.77 -17.20
CA GLU A 416 7.61 8.87 -16.86
C GLU A 416 6.40 9.64 -16.28
N CYS A 417 6.66 10.68 -15.48
CA CYS A 417 5.61 11.57 -14.99
C CYS A 417 4.93 12.34 -16.15
N ASP A 418 5.68 12.78 -17.15
CA ASP A 418 5.16 13.40 -18.35
C ASP A 418 4.30 12.41 -19.14
N GLN A 419 4.79 11.18 -19.37
CA GLN A 419 4.03 10.13 -20.05
C GLN A 419 2.68 9.85 -19.37
N LEU A 420 2.64 9.79 -18.04
CA LEU A 420 1.38 9.62 -17.30
C LEU A 420 0.46 10.84 -17.47
N ALA A 421 1.02 12.04 -17.36
CA ALA A 421 0.22 13.26 -17.51
C ALA A 421 -0.38 13.40 -18.92
N ASP A 422 0.39 13.08 -19.95
CA ASP A 422 -0.06 13.08 -21.34
C ASP A 422 -1.17 12.03 -21.57
N ALA A 423 -1.02 10.83 -21.01
CA ALA A 423 -2.04 9.79 -21.06
C ALA A 423 -3.35 10.23 -20.36
N VAL A 424 -3.25 10.92 -19.24
CA VAL A 424 -4.42 11.47 -18.52
C VAL A 424 -5.05 12.60 -19.33
N GLU A 425 -4.26 13.49 -19.92
CA GLU A 425 -4.78 14.58 -20.77
C GLU A 425 -5.51 14.03 -21.98
N GLU A 426 -4.96 13.02 -22.66
CA GLU A 426 -5.62 12.34 -23.78
C GLU A 426 -6.93 11.66 -23.35
N PHE A 427 -6.94 10.98 -22.18
CA PHE A 427 -8.16 10.41 -21.62
C PHE A 427 -9.23 11.50 -21.41
N LEU A 428 -8.86 12.61 -20.78
CA LEU A 428 -9.77 13.73 -20.52
C LEU A 428 -10.34 14.34 -21.81
N ALA A 429 -9.52 14.42 -22.87
CA ALA A 429 -9.94 14.94 -24.17
C ALA A 429 -10.86 13.97 -24.91
N THR A 430 -10.47 12.70 -25.05
CA THR A 430 -11.17 11.69 -25.85
C THR A 430 -12.44 11.15 -25.21
N ARG A 431 -12.47 11.04 -23.88
CA ARG A 431 -13.61 10.51 -23.08
C ARG A 431 -14.51 11.63 -22.53
N ARG A 432 -14.33 12.86 -22.96
CA ARG A 432 -15.16 14.00 -22.53
C ARG A 432 -16.68 13.77 -22.66
N PRO A 433 -17.21 13.13 -23.73
CA PRO A 433 -18.63 12.84 -23.83
C PRO A 433 -19.16 11.99 -22.70
N VAL A 434 -18.47 10.88 -22.38
CA VAL A 434 -18.83 9.96 -21.28
C VAL A 434 -18.85 10.67 -19.93
N MET A 435 -17.91 11.58 -19.68
CA MET A 435 -17.81 12.30 -18.39
C MET A 435 -18.91 13.33 -18.19
N ARG A 436 -19.55 13.83 -19.26
CA ARG A 436 -20.68 14.77 -19.18
C ARG A 436 -21.98 14.08 -18.79
N GLU A 437 -22.20 12.84 -19.21
CA GLU A 437 -23.37 12.05 -18.84
C GLU A 437 -23.31 11.54 -17.38
N ALA A 438 -22.12 11.25 -16.86
CA ALA A 438 -21.93 10.81 -15.47
C ALA A 438 -22.25 11.91 -14.43
N VAL A 439 -22.50 13.13 -14.84
CA VAL A 439 -22.77 14.30 -13.97
C VAL A 439 -24.25 14.76 -14.05
N ALA A 440 -25.02 14.24 -14.98
CA ALA A 440 -26.45 14.51 -15.12
C ALA A 440 -27.28 13.50 -14.31
#